data_88b018549126b85514d1d643953a451f
#
_entry.id   88b018549126b85514d1d643953a451f
#
_cell.length_a   1.000
_cell.length_b   1.000
_cell.length_c   1.000
_cell.angle_alpha   90.00
_cell.angle_beta   90.00
_cell.angle_gamma   90.00
#
_symmetry.space_group_name_H-M   'P 1'
#
loop_
_entity.id
_entity.type
_entity.pdbx_description
1 polymer ?
#
loop_
_entity_poly.entity_id
_entity_poly.type
_entity_poly.pdbx_seq_one_letter_code
_entity_poly.pdbx_strand_id
1 'polypeptide(L)'
;MNLGMGNIKIRKGIFDTRMELVHASVAAGFPNVSDDYSHDALDFNRDYIKHPEASFYGEVEGESMIEAGIYDGDRVIIDRAVEPHDGSIVVAWWDGGFTMKYLDLKHRNEGYIELRPANPDFPVFKIDNPEEFEIWGTVIHLIRTFESV
;
A
#
# COMPACT_ATOMS: atom_id res chain seq x y z
N MET A 1 -6.79 -3.70 -22.89
CA MET A 1 -6.56 -2.68 -21.84
C MET A 1 -6.95 -3.25 -20.49
N ASN A 2 -6.06 -3.19 -19.55
CA ASN A 2 -6.32 -3.73 -18.22
C ASN A 2 -6.89 -2.63 -17.30
N LEU A 3 -8.20 -2.58 -17.14
CA LEU A 3 -8.91 -1.53 -16.40
C LEU A 3 -8.83 -1.73 -14.88
N GLY A 4 -7.68 -2.10 -14.37
CA GLY A 4 -7.41 -2.21 -12.94
C GLY A 4 -7.17 -3.61 -12.44
N MET A 5 -7.26 -4.61 -13.30
CA MET A 5 -6.87 -5.97 -12.96
C MET A 5 -5.38 -6.13 -13.12
N GLY A 6 -4.74 -6.82 -12.17
CA GLY A 6 -3.31 -7.05 -12.26
C GLY A 6 -2.46 -5.79 -12.17
N ASN A 7 -2.97 -4.74 -11.53
CA ASN A 7 -2.27 -3.46 -11.42
C ASN A 7 -1.17 -3.45 -10.34
N ILE A 8 -0.86 -4.59 -9.78
CA ILE A 8 0.18 -4.70 -8.77
C ILE A 8 0.90 -6.05 -8.89
N LYS A 9 2.21 -6.01 -8.82
CA LYS A 9 3.06 -7.18 -8.71
C LYS A 9 3.47 -7.37 -7.26
N ILE A 10 3.27 -8.56 -6.73
CA ILE A 10 3.49 -8.85 -5.32
C ILE A 10 4.70 -9.74 -5.15
N ARG A 11 5.55 -9.41 -4.17
CA ARG A 11 6.72 -10.19 -3.80
C ARG A 11 6.84 -10.30 -2.30
N LYS A 12 7.39 -11.42 -1.84
CA LYS A 12 7.73 -11.58 -0.44
C LYS A 12 8.97 -10.72 -0.13
N GLY A 13 8.84 -9.85 0.84
CA GLY A 13 9.96 -9.02 1.29
C GLY A 13 10.82 -9.72 2.32
N ILE A 14 12.07 -9.28 2.45
CA ILE A 14 12.93 -9.67 3.56
C ILE A 14 12.82 -8.56 4.60
N PHE A 15 12.09 -8.83 5.68
CA PHE A 15 11.74 -7.83 6.68
C PHE A 15 12.40 -8.09 8.04
N ASP A 16 13.30 -9.06 8.11
CA ASP A 16 14.04 -9.38 9.33
C ASP A 16 15.46 -8.78 9.35
N THR A 17 15.88 -8.16 8.25
CA THR A 17 17.17 -7.49 8.16
C THR A 17 17.09 -6.13 8.84
N ARG A 18 17.89 -5.94 9.86
CA ARG A 18 17.89 -4.67 10.59
C ARG A 18 18.61 -3.58 9.81
N MET A 19 17.93 -2.45 9.68
CA MET A 19 18.50 -1.24 9.12
C MET A 19 18.20 -0.10 10.07
N GLU A 20 19.23 0.48 10.65
CA GLU A 20 19.10 1.57 11.61
C GLU A 20 19.60 2.87 10.98
N LEU A 21 18.79 3.92 11.11
CA LEU A 21 19.16 5.27 10.73
C LEU A 21 19.14 6.15 11.96
N VAL A 22 20.18 6.96 12.11
CA VAL A 22 20.20 7.95 13.16
C VAL A 22 19.19 9.05 12.83
N HIS A 23 18.30 9.30 13.78
CA HIS A 23 17.32 10.36 13.62
C HIS A 23 18.00 11.73 13.71
N ALA A 24 17.76 12.56 12.71
CA ALA A 24 18.23 13.95 12.70
C ALA A 24 17.05 14.86 12.43
N SER A 25 16.94 15.95 13.19
CA SER A 25 15.96 16.98 12.93
C SER A 25 16.46 17.89 11.82
N VAL A 26 15.66 18.02 10.77
CA VAL A 26 15.95 18.91 9.66
C VAL A 26 14.82 19.92 9.54
N ALA A 27 15.13 21.19 9.70
CA ALA A 27 14.19 22.26 9.47
C ALA A 27 14.32 22.73 8.01
N ALA A 28 13.24 22.64 7.25
CA ALA A 28 13.25 23.08 5.86
C ALA A 28 13.51 24.60 5.77
N GLY A 29 14.43 24.97 4.89
CA GLY A 29 14.77 26.35 4.65
C GLY A 29 15.87 26.95 5.53
N PHE A 30 16.31 26.22 6.54
CA PHE A 30 17.40 26.67 7.41
C PHE A 30 18.46 25.58 7.55
N PRO A 31 19.73 25.89 7.26
CA PRO A 31 20.79 24.96 7.60
C PRO A 31 20.78 24.75 9.11
N ASN A 32 20.61 23.53 9.52
CA ASN A 32 20.72 23.21 10.93
C ASN A 32 22.21 23.10 11.29
N VAL A 33 22.71 24.07 12.00
CA VAL A 33 24.11 24.10 12.44
C VAL A 33 24.35 23.36 13.75
N SER A 34 23.29 22.84 14.37
CA SER A 34 23.47 22.05 15.56
C SER A 34 23.66 20.59 15.17
N ASP A 35 24.66 19.97 15.77
CA ASP A 35 24.91 18.53 15.62
C ASP A 35 23.95 17.70 16.50
N ASP A 36 22.72 18.19 16.68
CA ASP A 36 21.72 17.51 17.48
C ASP A 36 21.16 16.31 16.73
N TYR A 37 21.93 15.24 16.73
CA TYR A 37 21.42 13.95 16.36
C TYR A 37 20.65 13.39 17.56
N SER A 38 19.42 12.99 17.32
CA SER A 38 18.70 12.20 18.30
C SER A 38 19.46 10.90 18.55
N HIS A 39 19.51 10.48 19.79
CA HIS A 39 20.08 9.18 20.14
C HIS A 39 19.16 8.01 19.76
N ASP A 40 17.94 8.31 19.30
CA ASP A 40 17.00 7.31 18.84
C ASP A 40 17.31 6.93 17.40
N ALA A 41 17.63 5.68 17.17
CA ALA A 41 17.83 5.14 15.84
C ALA A 41 16.51 4.66 15.25
N LEU A 42 16.27 4.95 13.98
CA LEU A 42 15.14 4.44 13.24
C LEU A 42 15.52 3.08 12.64
N ASP A 43 14.73 2.08 12.97
CA ASP A 43 14.82 0.75 12.40
C ASP A 43 13.58 0.54 11.53
N PHE A 44 13.75 0.54 10.21
CA PHE A 44 12.62 0.41 9.30
C PHE A 44 11.83 -0.87 9.49
N ASN A 45 12.51 -1.96 9.78
CA ASN A 45 11.80 -3.22 10.02
C ASN A 45 10.98 -3.16 11.30
N ARG A 46 11.59 -2.72 12.40
CA ARG A 46 10.89 -2.58 13.67
C ARG A 46 9.74 -1.58 13.60
N ASP A 47 9.99 -0.42 12.99
CA ASP A 47 9.07 0.73 13.09
C ASP A 47 7.94 0.66 12.06
N TYR A 48 8.16 0.04 10.92
CA TYR A 48 7.17 0.00 9.84
C TYR A 48 6.62 -1.39 9.53
N ILE A 49 7.31 -2.46 9.92
CA ILE A 49 6.86 -3.82 9.66
C ILE A 49 6.49 -4.47 10.99
N LYS A 50 5.18 -4.56 11.25
CA LYS A 50 4.67 -5.11 12.51
C LYS A 50 4.45 -6.62 12.44
N HIS A 51 4.24 -7.17 11.26
CA HIS A 51 3.98 -8.58 11.03
C HIS A 51 4.89 -9.10 9.91
N PRO A 52 6.18 -9.36 10.20
CA PRO A 52 7.14 -9.73 9.15
C PRO A 52 6.74 -10.97 8.34
N GLU A 53 6.10 -11.94 8.99
CA GLU A 53 5.68 -13.18 8.33
C GLU A 53 4.48 -13.00 7.42
N ALA A 54 3.70 -11.94 7.65
CA ALA A 54 2.50 -11.64 6.89
C ALA A 54 2.67 -10.42 5.97
N SER A 55 3.88 -9.88 5.86
CA SER A 55 4.14 -8.67 5.10
C SER A 55 4.78 -8.97 3.75
N PHE A 56 4.31 -8.24 2.76
CA PHE A 56 4.76 -8.35 1.37
C PHE A 56 4.95 -6.95 0.81
N TYR A 57 5.70 -6.81 -0.27
CA TYR A 57 5.71 -5.57 -1.00
C TYR A 57 5.11 -5.77 -2.39
N GLY A 58 4.51 -4.71 -2.90
CA GLY A 58 3.93 -4.68 -4.23
C GLY A 58 4.54 -3.56 -5.04
N GLU A 59 4.72 -3.78 -6.32
CA GLU A 59 5.09 -2.76 -7.28
C GLU A 59 3.85 -2.37 -8.08
N VAL A 60 3.52 -1.08 -8.04
CA VAL A 60 2.30 -0.55 -8.63
C VAL A 60 2.47 -0.38 -10.14
N GLU A 61 1.47 -0.81 -10.88
CA GLU A 61 1.39 -0.62 -12.32
C GLU A 61 0.14 0.16 -12.68
N GLY A 62 0.30 1.13 -13.57
CA GLY A 62 -0.80 1.92 -14.10
C GLY A 62 -1.23 3.07 -13.20
N GLU A 63 -2.40 3.62 -13.50
CA GLU A 63 -2.84 4.93 -13.00
C GLU A 63 -4.15 4.89 -12.23
N SER A 64 -4.64 3.71 -11.86
CA SER A 64 -5.97 3.60 -11.24
C SER A 64 -6.07 4.23 -9.85
N MET A 65 -4.94 4.53 -9.21
CA MET A 65 -4.90 5.08 -7.85
C MET A 65 -4.18 6.43 -7.78
N ILE A 66 -4.09 7.17 -8.87
CA ILE A 66 -3.34 8.44 -8.92
C ILE A 66 -3.92 9.51 -8.01
N GLU A 67 -5.24 9.58 -7.83
CA GLU A 67 -5.84 10.57 -6.92
C GLU A 67 -5.66 10.21 -5.44
N ALA A 68 -5.20 9.00 -5.15
CA ALA A 68 -4.73 8.62 -3.82
C ALA A 68 -3.24 8.93 -3.61
N GLY A 69 -2.58 9.52 -4.62
CA GLY A 69 -1.17 9.80 -4.56
C GLY A 69 -0.28 8.58 -4.83
N ILE A 70 -0.83 7.55 -5.45
CA ILE A 70 -0.10 6.31 -5.76
C ILE A 70 0.06 6.22 -7.27
N TYR A 71 1.30 6.18 -7.73
CA TYR A 71 1.65 6.24 -9.15
C TYR A 71 2.35 4.97 -9.61
N ASP A 72 2.35 4.81 -10.93
CA ASP A 72 3.09 3.72 -11.58
C ASP A 72 4.54 3.70 -11.11
N GLY A 73 5.05 2.52 -10.78
CA GLY A 73 6.41 2.34 -10.27
C GLY A 73 6.57 2.51 -8.76
N ASP A 74 5.56 3.05 -8.09
CA ASP A 74 5.58 3.12 -6.63
C ASP A 74 5.59 1.73 -6.02
N ARG A 75 6.09 1.62 -4.80
CA ARG A 75 6.05 0.39 -4.03
C ARG A 75 5.20 0.58 -2.79
N VAL A 76 4.50 -0.46 -2.43
CA VAL A 76 3.64 -0.48 -1.25
C VAL A 76 4.02 -1.66 -0.36
N ILE A 77 3.83 -1.48 0.92
CA ILE A 77 3.91 -2.57 1.88
C ILE A 77 2.49 -3.05 2.16
N ILE A 78 2.30 -4.35 2.06
CA ILE A 78 1.02 -5.04 2.22
C ILE A 78 1.13 -5.94 3.44
N ASP A 79 0.21 -5.78 4.38
CA ASP A 79 0.17 -6.61 5.58
C ASP A 79 -1.11 -7.45 5.57
N ARG A 80 -0.94 -8.76 5.52
CA ARG A 80 -2.05 -9.70 5.49
C ARG A 80 -2.67 -9.96 6.86
N ALA A 81 -2.02 -9.54 7.92
CA ALA A 81 -2.53 -9.67 9.29
C ALA A 81 -3.36 -8.47 9.75
N VAL A 82 -3.37 -7.39 8.98
CA VAL A 82 -4.17 -6.20 9.29
C VAL A 82 -5.58 -6.38 8.72
N GLU A 83 -6.58 -6.30 9.59
CA GLU A 83 -7.98 -6.34 9.18
C GLU A 83 -8.35 -5.03 8.49
N PRO A 84 -8.81 -5.07 7.24
CA PRO A 84 -9.23 -3.85 6.55
C PRO A 84 -10.57 -3.34 7.06
N HIS A 85 -10.78 -2.03 6.94
CA HIS A 85 -12.05 -1.38 7.23
C HIS A 85 -12.54 -0.61 6.00
N ASP A 86 -13.74 -0.04 6.10
CA ASP A 86 -14.26 0.81 5.03
C ASP A 86 -13.30 1.97 4.74
N GLY A 87 -12.90 2.12 3.49
CA GLY A 87 -11.93 3.12 3.05
C GLY A 87 -10.48 2.68 3.07
N SER A 88 -10.17 1.48 3.56
CA SER A 88 -8.82 0.94 3.46
C SER A 88 -8.41 0.74 2.00
N ILE A 89 -7.12 0.92 1.71
CA ILE A 89 -6.57 0.48 0.44
C ILE A 89 -6.18 -0.99 0.61
N VAL A 90 -6.72 -1.84 -0.24
CA VAL A 90 -6.50 -3.28 -0.17
C VAL A 90 -5.93 -3.80 -1.47
N VAL A 91 -5.27 -4.94 -1.37
CA VAL A 91 -4.96 -5.79 -2.51
C VAL A 91 -5.96 -6.93 -2.48
N ALA A 92 -6.69 -7.09 -3.58
CA ALA A 92 -7.71 -8.11 -3.73
C ALA A 92 -7.37 -9.04 -4.88
N TRP A 93 -7.70 -10.30 -4.72
CA TRP A 93 -7.73 -11.26 -5.81
C TRP A 93 -9.14 -11.24 -6.39
N TRP A 94 -9.26 -10.87 -7.64
CA TRP A 94 -10.54 -10.77 -8.32
C TRP A 94 -10.37 -10.97 -9.81
N ASP A 95 -11.26 -11.75 -10.41
CA ASP A 95 -11.30 -12.00 -11.84
C ASP A 95 -9.93 -12.41 -12.42
N GLY A 96 -9.25 -13.31 -11.70
CA GLY A 96 -8.00 -13.90 -12.15
C GLY A 96 -6.74 -13.06 -11.95
N GLY A 97 -6.81 -11.96 -11.21
CA GLY A 97 -5.65 -11.11 -10.97
C GLY A 97 -5.68 -10.38 -9.63
N PHE A 98 -4.52 -9.90 -9.23
CA PHE A 98 -4.43 -8.99 -8.09
C PHE A 98 -4.75 -7.57 -8.54
N THR A 99 -5.53 -6.86 -7.74
CA THR A 99 -5.82 -5.44 -7.97
C THR A 99 -5.71 -4.68 -6.66
N MET A 100 -5.23 -3.44 -6.72
CA MET A 100 -5.15 -2.55 -5.57
C MET A 100 -6.19 -1.45 -5.72
N LYS A 101 -7.08 -1.33 -4.75
CA LYS A 101 -8.21 -0.40 -4.80
C LYS A 101 -8.61 0.00 -3.38
N TYR A 102 -9.43 1.05 -3.28
CA TYR A 102 -10.16 1.32 -2.05
C TYR A 102 -11.23 0.24 -1.84
N LEU A 103 -11.35 -0.21 -0.61
CA LEU A 103 -12.44 -1.07 -0.19
C LEU A 103 -13.62 -0.20 0.27
N ASP A 104 -14.77 -0.38 -0.38
CA ASP A 104 -16.00 0.31 -0.01
C ASP A 104 -17.00 -0.70 0.56
N LEU A 105 -17.29 -0.58 1.85
CA LEU A 105 -18.19 -1.48 2.57
C LEU A 105 -19.56 -0.86 2.84
N LYS A 106 -19.86 0.30 2.26
CA LYS A 106 -21.11 1.03 2.54
C LYS A 106 -22.36 0.26 2.15
N HIS A 107 -22.24 -0.61 1.17
CA HIS A 107 -23.37 -1.38 0.65
C HIS A 107 -23.40 -2.83 1.14
N ARG A 108 -22.62 -3.15 2.18
CA ARG A 108 -22.54 -4.50 2.72
C ARG A 108 -23.92 -5.03 3.13
N ASN A 109 -24.74 -4.20 3.75
CA ASN A 109 -26.09 -4.60 4.16
C ASN A 109 -27.05 -4.78 2.99
N GLU A 110 -26.69 -4.31 1.81
CA GLU A 110 -27.43 -4.48 0.56
C GLU A 110 -26.95 -5.70 -0.22
N GLY A 111 -25.98 -6.44 0.31
CA GLY A 111 -25.49 -7.68 -0.26
C GLY A 111 -24.30 -7.57 -1.20
N TYR A 112 -23.62 -6.43 -1.24
CA TYR A 112 -22.42 -6.26 -2.07
C TYR A 112 -21.42 -5.32 -1.46
N ILE A 113 -20.18 -5.42 -1.93
CA ILE A 113 -19.12 -4.48 -1.65
C ILE A 113 -18.60 -3.90 -2.97
N GLU A 114 -17.82 -2.84 -2.89
CA GLU A 114 -17.22 -2.24 -4.08
C GLU A 114 -15.72 -2.10 -3.89
N LEU A 115 -14.99 -2.27 -4.99
CA LEU A 115 -13.59 -1.90 -5.10
C LEU A 115 -13.52 -0.64 -5.95
N ARG A 116 -13.07 0.46 -5.34
CA ARG A 116 -13.07 1.77 -5.98
C ARG A 116 -11.68 2.21 -6.38
N PRO A 117 -11.48 2.59 -7.64
CA PRO A 117 -10.26 3.26 -8.04
C PRO A 117 -10.21 4.68 -7.49
N ALA A 118 -9.02 5.25 -7.44
CA ALA A 118 -8.79 6.68 -7.20
C ALA A 118 -8.46 7.39 -8.52
N ASN A 119 -9.30 7.18 -9.50
CA ASN A 119 -9.19 7.77 -10.83
C ASN A 119 -10.54 7.61 -11.53
N PRO A 120 -11.20 8.71 -11.93
CA PRO A 120 -12.51 8.63 -12.56
C PRO A 120 -12.51 7.94 -13.93
N ASP A 121 -11.35 7.78 -14.56
CA ASP A 121 -11.21 7.09 -15.85
C ASP A 121 -11.27 5.57 -15.71
N PHE A 122 -11.30 5.06 -14.48
CA PHE A 122 -11.34 3.62 -14.19
C PHE A 122 -12.67 3.24 -13.56
N PRO A 123 -13.17 2.03 -13.83
CA PRO A 123 -14.48 1.63 -13.32
C PRO A 123 -14.43 1.21 -11.84
N VAL A 124 -15.55 1.39 -11.17
CA VAL A 124 -15.82 0.79 -9.87
C VAL A 124 -16.22 -0.67 -10.07
N PHE A 125 -15.64 -1.58 -9.30
CA PHE A 125 -15.99 -2.99 -9.37
C PHE A 125 -17.01 -3.32 -8.28
N LYS A 126 -18.18 -3.78 -8.70
CA LYS A 126 -19.21 -4.27 -7.78
C LYS A 126 -19.01 -5.77 -7.56
N ILE A 127 -18.85 -6.15 -6.32
CA ILE A 127 -18.61 -7.54 -5.92
C ILE A 127 -19.84 -8.04 -5.16
N ASP A 128 -20.65 -8.85 -5.81
CA ASP A 128 -21.84 -9.44 -5.22
C ASP A 128 -21.73 -10.96 -5.06
N ASN A 129 -20.66 -11.55 -5.57
CA ASN A 129 -20.38 -12.97 -5.41
C ASN A 129 -19.09 -13.16 -4.60
N PRO A 130 -19.18 -13.55 -3.32
CA PRO A 130 -17.99 -13.71 -2.47
C PRO A 130 -17.06 -14.83 -2.91
N GLU A 131 -17.52 -15.77 -3.74
CA GLU A 131 -16.66 -16.86 -4.23
C GLU A 131 -15.65 -16.40 -5.29
N GLU A 132 -15.89 -15.27 -5.93
CA GLU A 132 -15.03 -14.73 -6.99
C GLU A 132 -14.01 -13.73 -6.49
N PHE A 133 -13.99 -13.50 -5.19
CA PHE A 133 -13.26 -12.38 -4.59
C PHE A 133 -12.62 -12.78 -3.28
N GLU A 134 -11.38 -12.31 -3.08
CA GLU A 134 -10.68 -12.42 -1.81
C GLU A 134 -9.93 -11.12 -1.53
N ILE A 135 -10.11 -10.56 -0.34
CA ILE A 135 -9.21 -9.51 0.13
C ILE A 135 -7.93 -10.20 0.56
N TRP A 136 -6.85 -9.96 -0.19
CA TRP A 136 -5.59 -10.64 0.03
C TRP A 136 -4.75 -9.98 1.11
N GLY A 137 -4.77 -8.66 1.21
CA GLY A 137 -4.04 -7.92 2.22
C GLY A 137 -4.40 -6.44 2.23
N THR A 138 -3.94 -5.76 3.27
CA THR A 138 -4.16 -4.32 3.47
C THR A 138 -2.88 -3.57 3.18
N VAL A 139 -2.97 -2.51 2.40
CA VAL A 139 -1.83 -1.63 2.11
C VAL A 139 -1.62 -0.70 3.28
N ILE A 140 -0.41 -0.73 3.85
CA ILE A 140 -0.10 0.02 5.07
C ILE A 140 0.93 1.13 4.86
N HIS A 141 1.80 1.01 3.88
CA HIS A 141 2.82 2.02 3.58
C HIS A 141 3.03 2.17 2.09
N LEU A 142 3.42 3.38 1.69
CA LEU A 142 3.85 3.72 0.33
C LEU A 142 5.33 4.14 0.36
N ILE A 143 6.08 3.63 -0.59
CA ILE A 143 7.49 3.99 -0.75
C ILE A 143 7.70 4.49 -2.17
N ARG A 144 8.23 5.69 -2.29
CA ARG A 144 8.56 6.29 -3.58
C ARG A 144 10.02 6.68 -3.61
N THR A 145 10.69 6.31 -4.70
CA THR A 145 12.08 6.66 -4.95
C THR A 145 12.12 7.82 -5.93
N PHE A 146 12.79 8.91 -5.57
CA PHE A 146 12.91 10.07 -6.44
C PHE A 146 14.07 9.92 -7.43
N GLU A 147 15.17 9.33 -6.98
CA GLU A 147 16.33 9.11 -7.81
C GLU A 147 16.82 7.68 -7.69
N SER A 148 17.03 7.02 -8.83
CA SER A 148 17.60 5.69 -8.86
C SER A 148 19.07 5.73 -8.42
N VAL A 149 19.45 4.82 -7.57
CA VAL A 149 20.81 4.67 -7.07
C VAL A 149 21.44 3.37 -7.51
#